data_dad181cadc3f6eaa5fd4670e6d441b36
#
_entry.id   dad181cadc3f6eaa5fd4670e6d441b36
#
_cell.length_a   1.000
_cell.length_b   1.000
_cell.length_c   1.000
_cell.angle_alpha   90.00
_cell.angle_beta   90.00
_cell.angle_gamma   90.00
#
_symmetry.space_group_name_H-M   'P 1'
#
loop_
_entity.id
_entity.type
_entity.pdbx_description
1 polymer ?
#
loop_
_entity_poly.entity_id
_entity_poly.type
_entity_poly.pdbx_seq_one_letter_code
_entity_poly.pdbx_strand_id
1 'polypeptide(L)'
;MINTGMESVSDESALHHSTTLTNKQRGNELTVPPATLDNLSIHQLAAHGEISKVKTHLASDSALLNSQDERGFTPLMWAAAFGEIEMVQFLLEKGADPKTFARERESALSLASAGGYADIVEMLLTHDVDVDSYDWNGGTPLLYAVRGNHIKCVQALLRHGADITFEADSGYSPVALAIALGYKKMQKLLEDHILHLLR
;
A
#
# COMPACT_ATOMS: atom_id res chain seq x y z
N MET A 1 -23.18 -65.58 12.53
CA MET A 1 -23.99 -64.38 12.39
C MET A 1 -23.13 -63.20 12.71
N ILE A 2 -22.95 -62.42 11.75
CA ILE A 2 -21.92 -61.40 11.58
C ILE A 2 -22.35 -60.12 12.29
N ASN A 3 -21.53 -59.53 13.09
CA ASN A 3 -21.75 -58.18 13.60
C ASN A 3 -20.52 -57.35 13.26
N THR A 4 -20.72 -56.45 12.32
CA THR A 4 -19.72 -55.50 11.85
C THR A 4 -19.83 -54.21 12.69
N GLY A 5 -18.83 -53.96 13.52
CA GLY A 5 -18.65 -52.69 14.17
C GLY A 5 -18.16 -51.65 13.19
N MET A 6 -18.87 -50.55 13.07
CA MET A 6 -18.47 -49.38 12.34
C MET A 6 -17.81 -48.42 13.32
N GLU A 7 -16.49 -48.29 13.25
CA GLU A 7 -15.77 -47.20 13.91
C GLU A 7 -15.91 -45.94 13.08
N SER A 8 -16.46 -44.94 13.70
CA SER A 8 -16.50 -43.58 13.14
C SER A 8 -15.17 -42.89 13.42
N VAL A 9 -14.38 -42.77 12.40
CA VAL A 9 -13.20 -41.91 12.40
C VAL A 9 -13.69 -40.47 12.17
N SER A 10 -13.60 -39.65 13.23
CA SER A 10 -13.81 -38.22 13.12
C SER A 10 -12.58 -37.60 12.43
N ASP A 11 -12.74 -37.26 11.20
CA ASP A 11 -11.76 -36.53 10.39
C ASP A 11 -11.82 -35.05 10.79
N GLU A 12 -10.96 -34.64 11.72
CA GLU A 12 -10.69 -33.23 11.96
C GLU A 12 -9.81 -32.73 10.82
N SER A 13 -10.45 -32.32 9.74
CA SER A 13 -9.77 -31.57 8.68
C SER A 13 -9.38 -30.19 9.20
N ALA A 14 -8.12 -30.09 9.58
CA ALA A 14 -7.47 -28.81 9.84
C ALA A 14 -7.68 -27.89 8.62
N LEU A 15 -8.41 -26.81 8.82
CA LEU A 15 -8.58 -25.72 7.87
C LEU A 15 -7.21 -25.07 7.64
N HIS A 16 -6.51 -25.53 6.61
CA HIS A 16 -5.38 -24.81 6.07
C HIS A 16 -5.91 -23.57 5.39
N HIS A 17 -5.81 -22.42 6.06
CA HIS A 17 -5.97 -21.14 5.41
C HIS A 17 -4.77 -20.92 4.47
N SER A 18 -4.96 -21.24 3.21
CA SER A 18 -4.07 -20.86 2.14
C SER A 18 -4.23 -19.37 1.88
N THR A 19 -3.34 -18.56 2.41
CA THR A 19 -3.26 -17.14 2.06
C THR A 19 -2.47 -17.01 0.77
N THR A 20 -3.17 -16.92 -0.35
CA THR A 20 -2.57 -16.53 -1.63
C THR A 20 -2.50 -15.01 -1.68
N LEU A 21 -1.28 -14.47 -1.65
CA LEU A 21 -1.02 -13.06 -1.97
C LEU A 21 -1.31 -12.82 -3.45
N THR A 22 -2.49 -12.32 -3.75
CA THR A 22 -2.80 -11.84 -5.10
C THR A 22 -2.55 -10.33 -5.17
N ASN A 23 -1.45 -9.94 -5.79
CA ASN A 23 -1.22 -8.55 -6.16
C ASN A 23 -2.08 -8.22 -7.39
N LYS A 24 -3.36 -7.87 -7.17
CA LYS A 24 -4.32 -7.53 -8.22
C LYS A 24 -3.96 -6.29 -9.03
N GLN A 25 -3.01 -5.49 -8.56
CA GLN A 25 -2.67 -4.21 -9.20
C GLN A 25 -1.67 -4.33 -10.36
N ARG A 26 -0.93 -5.46 -10.48
CA ARG A 26 0.12 -5.61 -11.49
C ARG A 26 0.01 -6.84 -12.39
N GLY A 27 -1.06 -7.62 -12.32
CA GLY A 27 -1.27 -8.78 -13.19
C GLY A 27 -0.25 -9.94 -13.02
N ASN A 28 0.58 -9.93 -11.98
CA ASN A 28 1.53 -10.98 -11.68
C ASN A 28 0.97 -11.86 -10.55
N GLU A 29 0.45 -13.01 -10.92
CA GLU A 29 0.22 -14.11 -9.98
C GLU A 29 1.57 -14.72 -9.58
N LEU A 30 2.15 -14.23 -8.49
CA LEU A 30 3.22 -14.94 -7.81
C LEU A 30 2.56 -16.01 -6.92
N THR A 31 2.41 -17.21 -7.45
CA THR A 31 2.13 -18.40 -6.64
C THR A 31 3.36 -18.70 -5.80
N VAL A 32 3.40 -18.14 -4.60
CA VAL A 32 4.38 -18.55 -3.60
C VAL A 32 3.84 -19.85 -2.96
N PRO A 33 4.64 -20.94 -2.88
CA PRO A 33 4.24 -22.13 -2.13
C PRO A 33 3.89 -21.73 -0.69
N PRO A 34 3.01 -22.46 0.01
CA PRO A 34 2.60 -22.11 1.37
C PRO A 34 3.85 -22.06 2.26
N ALA A 35 4.39 -20.86 2.41
CA ALA A 35 5.46 -20.60 3.34
C ALA A 35 4.84 -20.65 4.73
N THR A 36 5.40 -21.47 5.60
CA THR A 36 5.13 -21.33 7.02
C THR A 36 5.51 -19.91 7.43
N LEU A 37 4.68 -19.24 8.21
CA LEU A 37 4.89 -17.84 8.64
C LEU A 37 6.29 -17.60 9.24
N ASP A 38 6.99 -18.66 9.63
CA ASP A 38 8.34 -18.62 10.22
C ASP A 38 9.47 -18.37 9.21
N ASN A 39 9.19 -18.55 7.91
CA ASN A 39 10.16 -18.37 6.82
C ASN A 39 9.95 -17.09 6.01
N LEU A 40 8.99 -16.22 6.41
CA LEU A 40 8.71 -15.00 5.71
C LEU A 40 9.75 -13.91 6.04
N SER A 41 10.15 -13.15 5.03
CA SER A 41 10.98 -11.97 5.23
C SER A 41 10.21 -10.89 6.01
N ILE A 42 10.93 -9.94 6.63
CA ILE A 42 10.30 -8.81 7.32
C ILE A 42 9.37 -8.02 6.40
N HIS A 43 9.67 -7.95 5.10
CA HIS A 43 8.86 -7.30 4.09
C HIS A 43 7.51 -8.01 3.89
N GLN A 44 7.55 -9.34 3.77
CA GLN A 44 6.34 -10.16 3.66
C GLN A 44 5.50 -10.10 4.94
N LEU A 45 6.15 -10.16 6.12
CA LEU A 45 5.47 -10.03 7.40
C LEU A 45 4.81 -8.65 7.56
N ALA A 46 5.47 -7.58 7.08
CA ALA A 46 4.89 -6.24 7.06
C ALA A 46 3.68 -6.15 6.12
N ALA A 47 3.75 -6.77 4.94
CA ALA A 47 2.63 -6.84 3.99
C ALA A 47 1.42 -7.62 4.52
N HIS A 48 1.63 -8.51 5.49
CA HIS A 48 0.57 -9.30 6.14
C HIS A 48 0.08 -8.73 7.47
N GLY A 49 0.64 -7.62 7.93
CA GLY A 49 0.28 -7.04 9.23
C GLY A 49 0.74 -7.86 10.45
N GLU A 50 1.72 -8.76 10.30
CA GLU A 50 2.22 -9.67 11.34
C GLU A 50 3.14 -8.97 12.35
N ILE A 51 2.57 -8.00 13.10
CA ILE A 51 3.30 -7.10 14.02
C ILE A 51 4.17 -7.88 15.02
N SER A 52 3.63 -8.97 15.59
CA SER A 52 4.36 -9.77 16.58
C SER A 52 5.65 -10.35 16.02
N LYS A 53 5.62 -10.85 14.79
CA LYS A 53 6.78 -11.42 14.11
C LYS A 53 7.76 -10.35 13.64
N VAL A 54 7.25 -9.22 13.15
CA VAL A 54 8.10 -8.06 12.83
C VAL A 54 8.83 -7.56 14.08
N LYS A 55 8.16 -7.49 15.24
CA LYS A 55 8.82 -7.17 16.52
C LYS A 55 9.97 -8.11 16.85
N THR A 56 9.79 -9.41 16.64
CA THR A 56 10.83 -10.41 16.90
C THR A 56 12.02 -10.23 15.96
N HIS A 57 11.78 -9.97 14.68
CA HIS A 57 12.85 -9.70 13.70
C HIS A 57 13.63 -8.43 14.07
N LEU A 58 12.94 -7.34 14.42
CA LEU A 58 13.58 -6.09 14.80
C LEU A 58 14.34 -6.19 16.14
N ALA A 59 13.92 -7.07 17.03
CA ALA A 59 14.65 -7.32 18.28
C ALA A 59 15.96 -8.08 18.05
N SER A 60 16.03 -8.92 17.01
CA SER A 60 17.24 -9.64 16.61
C SER A 60 18.18 -8.78 15.76
N ASP A 61 17.62 -7.94 14.88
CA ASP A 61 18.38 -7.04 14.01
C ASP A 61 17.55 -5.77 13.70
N SER A 62 17.91 -4.68 14.36
CA SER A 62 17.26 -3.38 14.16
C SER A 62 17.49 -2.76 12.77
N ALA A 63 18.55 -3.18 12.05
CA ALA A 63 18.83 -2.70 10.70
C ALA A 63 17.75 -3.13 9.70
N LEU A 64 16.98 -4.16 10.01
CA LEU A 64 15.88 -4.64 9.19
C LEU A 64 14.73 -3.62 9.05
N LEU A 65 14.62 -2.65 9.96
CA LEU A 65 13.53 -1.64 9.96
C LEU A 65 13.44 -0.89 8.63
N ASN A 66 14.58 -0.51 8.06
CA ASN A 66 14.68 0.23 6.79
C ASN A 66 15.39 -0.59 5.70
N SER A 67 15.50 -1.91 5.88
CA SER A 67 16.09 -2.78 4.87
C SER A 67 15.26 -2.73 3.58
N GLN A 68 15.95 -2.73 2.45
CA GLN A 68 15.31 -2.74 1.13
C GLN A 68 15.40 -4.13 0.51
N ASP A 69 14.30 -4.59 -0.08
CA ASP A 69 14.28 -5.82 -0.86
C ASP A 69 14.93 -5.64 -2.25
N GLU A 70 14.88 -6.67 -3.10
CA GLU A 70 15.45 -6.64 -4.46
C GLU A 70 14.88 -5.54 -5.36
N ARG A 71 13.69 -5.02 -5.05
CA ARG A 71 13.04 -3.92 -5.76
C ARG A 71 13.27 -2.57 -5.09
N GLY A 72 13.94 -2.56 -3.96
CA GLY A 72 14.16 -1.37 -3.14
C GLY A 72 13.00 -1.02 -2.21
N PHE A 73 12.00 -1.91 -2.05
CA PHE A 73 10.91 -1.68 -1.11
C PHE A 73 11.35 -1.92 0.33
N THR A 74 10.96 -1.01 1.23
CA THR A 74 11.11 -1.19 2.67
C THR A 74 9.91 -1.92 3.27
N PRO A 75 9.99 -2.45 4.51
CA PRO A 75 8.83 -2.98 5.22
C PRO A 75 7.67 -1.99 5.31
N LEU A 76 7.96 -0.69 5.51
CA LEU A 76 6.96 0.37 5.52
C LEU A 76 6.23 0.50 4.18
N MET A 77 6.95 0.44 3.06
CA MET A 77 6.36 0.47 1.72
C MET A 77 5.43 -0.73 1.48
N TRP A 78 5.85 -1.92 1.90
CA TRP A 78 5.01 -3.12 1.79
C TRP A 78 3.74 -3.00 2.64
N ALA A 79 3.84 -2.56 3.90
CA ALA A 79 2.68 -2.33 4.74
C ALA A 79 1.73 -1.28 4.14
N ALA A 80 2.27 -0.18 3.59
CA ALA A 80 1.50 0.88 2.94
C ALA A 80 0.80 0.40 1.66
N ALA A 81 1.49 -0.44 0.85
CA ALA A 81 0.95 -1.00 -0.39
C ALA A 81 -0.23 -1.97 -0.16
N PHE A 82 -0.26 -2.63 1.00
CA PHE A 82 -1.29 -3.61 1.35
C PHE A 82 -2.36 -3.08 2.31
N GLY A 83 -2.23 -1.83 2.78
CA GLY A 83 -3.23 -1.19 3.61
C GLY A 83 -3.19 -1.60 5.08
N GLU A 84 -2.05 -2.07 5.56
CA GLU A 84 -1.83 -2.54 6.92
C GLU A 84 -1.60 -1.36 7.88
N ILE A 85 -2.69 -0.68 8.25
CA ILE A 85 -2.67 0.59 9.01
C ILE A 85 -1.89 0.45 10.32
N GLU A 86 -2.19 -0.58 11.12
CA GLU A 86 -1.54 -0.81 12.40
C GLU A 86 -0.04 -1.12 12.25
N MET A 87 0.33 -1.81 11.17
CA MET A 87 1.72 -2.08 10.84
C MET A 87 2.45 -0.80 10.42
N VAL A 88 1.83 0.04 9.58
CA VAL A 88 2.39 1.35 9.20
C VAL A 88 2.63 2.20 10.43
N GLN A 89 1.64 2.31 11.31
CA GLN A 89 1.77 3.05 12.56
C GLN A 89 2.93 2.51 13.41
N PHE A 90 2.97 1.20 13.61
CA PHE A 90 4.02 0.54 14.38
C PHE A 90 5.42 0.80 13.81
N LEU A 91 5.60 0.69 12.50
CA LEU A 91 6.90 0.91 11.84
C LEU A 91 7.33 2.37 11.96
N LEU A 92 6.43 3.34 11.78
CA LEU A 92 6.71 4.77 11.96
C LEU A 92 7.09 5.09 13.42
N GLU A 93 6.39 4.53 14.41
CA GLU A 93 6.73 4.66 15.84
C GLU A 93 8.12 4.08 16.17
N LYS A 94 8.57 3.07 15.41
CA LYS A 94 9.92 2.50 15.52
C LYS A 94 11.00 3.31 14.79
N GLY A 95 10.62 4.36 14.07
CA GLY A 95 11.54 5.23 13.35
C GLY A 95 11.82 4.76 11.92
N ALA A 96 10.91 4.00 11.31
CA ALA A 96 11.00 3.72 9.88
C ALA A 96 10.98 5.03 9.07
N ASP A 97 11.85 5.13 8.07
CA ASP A 97 11.96 6.30 7.22
C ASP A 97 10.89 6.31 6.11
N PRO A 98 9.88 7.20 6.18
CA PRO A 98 8.84 7.28 5.17
C PRO A 98 9.28 7.98 3.88
N LYS A 99 10.49 8.59 3.85
CA LYS A 99 11.02 9.36 2.72
C LYS A 99 11.85 8.50 1.76
N THR A 100 12.10 7.23 2.11
CA THR A 100 12.84 6.31 1.26
C THR A 100 12.09 6.05 -0.04
N PHE A 101 12.84 5.96 -1.16
CA PHE A 101 12.33 5.57 -2.46
C PHE A 101 12.79 4.16 -2.86
N ALA A 102 11.92 3.43 -3.53
CA ALA A 102 12.25 2.19 -4.20
C ALA A 102 13.04 2.43 -5.50
N ARG A 103 13.44 1.36 -6.22
CA ARG A 103 14.30 1.49 -7.41
C ARG A 103 13.68 2.32 -8.53
N GLU A 104 12.37 2.22 -8.73
CA GLU A 104 11.63 3.01 -9.73
C GLU A 104 11.06 4.31 -9.13
N ARG A 105 11.61 4.76 -8.00
CA ARG A 105 11.19 5.94 -7.23
C ARG A 105 9.78 5.86 -6.66
N GLU A 106 9.21 4.67 -6.50
CA GLU A 106 7.97 4.53 -5.74
C GLU A 106 8.22 4.91 -4.26
N SER A 107 7.25 5.58 -3.65
CA SER A 107 7.25 5.94 -2.23
C SER A 107 6.12 5.21 -1.48
N ALA A 108 6.22 5.13 -0.15
CA ALA A 108 5.12 4.62 0.67
C ALA A 108 3.83 5.42 0.44
N LEU A 109 3.94 6.76 0.23
CA LEU A 109 2.81 7.63 -0.04
C LEU A 109 2.15 7.33 -1.39
N SER A 110 2.94 7.12 -2.46
CA SER A 110 2.39 6.77 -3.78
C SER A 110 1.71 5.41 -3.76
N LEU A 111 2.28 4.42 -3.05
CA LEU A 111 1.71 3.08 -2.91
C LEU A 111 0.38 3.09 -2.13
N ALA A 112 0.32 3.80 -1.00
CA ALA A 112 -0.91 3.97 -0.22
C ALA A 112 -1.99 4.70 -1.02
N SER A 113 -1.60 5.73 -1.78
CA SER A 113 -2.50 6.51 -2.64
C SER A 113 -3.08 5.68 -3.77
N ALA A 114 -2.27 4.83 -4.40
CA ALA A 114 -2.70 3.88 -5.44
C ALA A 114 -3.64 2.80 -4.89
N GLY A 115 -3.45 2.39 -3.63
CA GLY A 115 -4.31 1.43 -2.94
C GLY A 115 -5.61 2.03 -2.39
N GLY A 116 -5.71 3.35 -2.28
CA GLY A 116 -6.88 4.02 -1.72
C GLY A 116 -6.92 4.05 -0.19
N TYR A 117 -5.79 3.84 0.48
CA TYR A 117 -5.67 3.75 1.93
C TYR A 117 -5.55 5.13 2.57
N ALA A 118 -6.66 5.84 2.65
CA ALA A 118 -6.71 7.25 3.07
C ALA A 118 -6.11 7.49 4.46
N ASP A 119 -6.34 6.59 5.41
CA ASP A 119 -5.80 6.71 6.77
C ASP A 119 -4.26 6.60 6.78
N ILE A 120 -3.70 5.72 5.93
CA ILE A 120 -2.24 5.60 5.75
C ILE A 120 -1.69 6.84 5.06
N VAL A 121 -2.38 7.35 4.03
CA VAL A 121 -2.00 8.60 3.34
C VAL A 121 -1.91 9.75 4.33
N GLU A 122 -2.94 9.96 5.17
CA GLU A 122 -2.93 10.99 6.22
C GLU A 122 -1.76 10.79 7.19
N MET A 123 -1.55 9.56 7.66
CA MET A 123 -0.47 9.23 8.59
C MET A 123 0.91 9.56 8.00
N LEU A 124 1.16 9.18 6.76
CA LEU A 124 2.43 9.46 6.08
C LEU A 124 2.64 10.96 5.88
N LEU A 125 1.59 11.72 5.52
CA LEU A 125 1.67 13.17 5.31
C LEU A 125 2.01 13.94 6.59
N THR A 126 1.78 13.38 7.78
CA THR A 126 2.23 14.00 9.04
C THR A 126 3.74 13.88 9.30
N HIS A 127 4.48 13.12 8.47
CA HIS A 127 5.91 12.86 8.63
C HIS A 127 6.81 13.63 7.64
N ASP A 128 6.36 14.79 7.18
CA ASP A 128 7.13 15.69 6.30
C ASP A 128 7.68 14.99 5.04
N VAL A 129 6.83 14.14 4.43
CA VAL A 129 7.09 13.53 3.14
C VAL A 129 6.75 14.50 2.01
N ASP A 130 7.45 14.40 0.88
CA ASP A 130 7.13 15.18 -0.30
C ASP A 130 5.81 14.69 -0.93
N VAL A 131 4.77 15.52 -0.85
CA VAL A 131 3.42 15.21 -1.33
C VAL A 131 3.37 15.05 -2.86
N ASP A 132 4.30 15.71 -3.58
CA ASP A 132 4.39 15.71 -5.03
C ASP A 132 5.57 14.86 -5.56
N SER A 133 6.15 14.02 -4.69
CA SER A 133 7.16 13.06 -5.12
C SER A 133 6.64 12.22 -6.29
N TYR A 134 7.45 12.06 -7.34
CA TYR A 134 7.06 11.33 -8.55
C TYR A 134 8.02 10.17 -8.83
N ASP A 135 7.48 9.11 -9.41
CA ASP A 135 8.25 7.96 -9.89
C ASP A 135 8.78 8.18 -11.32
N TRP A 136 9.49 7.19 -11.85
CA TRP A 136 10.07 7.29 -13.20
C TRP A 136 9.05 7.33 -14.35
N ASN A 137 7.75 7.11 -14.07
CA ASN A 137 6.67 7.29 -15.03
C ASN A 137 5.99 8.66 -14.91
N GLY A 138 6.54 9.55 -14.08
CA GLY A 138 5.94 10.83 -13.75
C GLY A 138 4.68 10.72 -12.89
N GLY A 139 4.45 9.57 -12.24
CA GLY A 139 3.28 9.34 -11.40
C GLY A 139 3.44 9.95 -10.02
N THR A 140 2.61 10.94 -9.65
CA THR A 140 2.52 11.49 -8.30
C THR A 140 1.49 10.73 -7.46
N PRO A 141 1.55 10.82 -6.11
CA PRO A 141 0.50 10.27 -5.24
C PRO A 141 -0.91 10.72 -5.63
N LEU A 142 -1.08 12.00 -6.02
CA LEU A 142 -2.36 12.54 -6.48
C LEU A 142 -2.84 11.86 -7.76
N LEU A 143 -1.99 11.70 -8.76
CA LEU A 143 -2.33 11.01 -10.01
C LEU A 143 -2.73 9.55 -9.79
N TYR A 144 -2.03 8.85 -8.90
CA TYR A 144 -2.38 7.47 -8.51
C TYR A 144 -3.73 7.39 -7.80
N ALA A 145 -4.01 8.30 -6.87
CA ALA A 145 -5.29 8.37 -6.18
C ALA A 145 -6.45 8.69 -7.14
N VAL A 146 -6.24 9.60 -8.10
CA VAL A 146 -7.22 9.92 -9.16
C VAL A 146 -7.47 8.71 -10.06
N ARG A 147 -6.41 8.04 -10.53
CA ARG A 147 -6.51 6.83 -11.35
C ARG A 147 -7.34 5.74 -10.68
N GLY A 148 -7.16 5.55 -9.37
CA GLY A 148 -7.90 4.58 -8.55
C GLY A 148 -9.31 5.06 -8.14
N ASN A 149 -9.71 6.29 -8.49
CA ASN A 149 -10.95 6.93 -8.03
C ASN A 149 -11.08 7.01 -6.51
N HIS A 150 -9.98 7.22 -5.80
CA HIS A 150 -9.88 7.24 -4.36
C HIS A 150 -10.14 8.65 -3.79
N ILE A 151 -11.42 9.04 -3.73
CA ILE A 151 -11.86 10.40 -3.34
C ILE A 151 -11.23 10.87 -2.01
N LYS A 152 -11.21 10.02 -0.98
CA LYS A 152 -10.66 10.38 0.33
C LYS A 152 -9.16 10.63 0.29
N CYS A 153 -8.40 9.83 -0.48
CA CYS A 153 -6.97 10.05 -0.67
C CYS A 153 -6.71 11.37 -1.41
N VAL A 154 -7.46 11.65 -2.47
CA VAL A 154 -7.36 12.92 -3.19
C VAL A 154 -7.63 14.11 -2.27
N GLN A 155 -8.68 14.04 -1.44
CA GLN A 155 -8.97 15.09 -0.46
C GLN A 155 -7.84 15.29 0.55
N ALA A 156 -7.24 14.19 1.04
CA ALA A 156 -6.10 14.26 1.94
C ALA A 156 -4.89 14.93 1.28
N LEU A 157 -4.51 14.47 0.09
CA LEU A 157 -3.38 15.02 -0.66
C LEU A 157 -3.57 16.51 -0.98
N LEU A 158 -4.75 16.92 -1.45
CA LEU A 158 -5.04 18.33 -1.73
C LEU A 158 -5.02 19.21 -0.48
N ARG A 159 -5.49 18.72 0.67
CA ARG A 159 -5.38 19.45 1.95
C ARG A 159 -3.92 19.68 2.39
N HIS A 160 -3.03 18.76 2.01
CA HIS A 160 -1.59 18.87 2.29
C HIS A 160 -0.81 19.54 1.15
N GLY A 161 -1.51 20.18 0.20
CA GLY A 161 -0.90 21.04 -0.81
C GLY A 161 -0.39 20.31 -2.06
N ALA A 162 -0.92 19.13 -2.38
CA ALA A 162 -0.56 18.44 -3.62
C ALA A 162 -0.84 19.31 -4.86
N ASP A 163 0.11 19.36 -5.78
CA ASP A 163 0.00 20.16 -7.01
C ASP A 163 -0.98 19.52 -8.00
N ILE A 164 -2.12 20.17 -8.15
CA ILE A 164 -3.20 19.74 -9.06
C ILE A 164 -2.87 19.97 -10.53
N THR A 165 -1.82 20.73 -10.83
CA THR A 165 -1.41 21.07 -12.19
C THR A 165 -0.34 20.13 -12.74
N PHE A 166 0.24 19.28 -11.89
CA PHE A 166 1.30 18.36 -12.29
C PHE A 166 0.80 17.37 -13.36
N GLU A 167 1.55 17.25 -14.45
CA GLU A 167 1.25 16.32 -15.54
C GLU A 167 2.21 15.12 -15.50
N ALA A 168 1.66 13.92 -15.60
CA ALA A 168 2.46 12.72 -15.80
C ALA A 168 3.16 12.73 -17.16
N ASP A 169 4.13 11.85 -17.38
CA ASP A 169 4.80 11.68 -18.68
C ASP A 169 3.81 11.38 -19.82
N SER A 170 2.64 10.86 -19.50
CA SER A 170 1.52 10.66 -20.43
C SER A 170 0.81 11.96 -20.84
N GLY A 171 1.17 13.11 -20.27
CA GLY A 171 0.55 14.41 -20.52
C GLY A 171 -0.81 14.62 -19.87
N TYR A 172 -1.20 13.75 -18.92
CA TYR A 172 -2.47 13.92 -18.20
C TYR A 172 -2.24 14.64 -16.87
N SER A 173 -2.91 15.78 -16.68
CA SER A 173 -3.13 16.37 -15.36
C SER A 173 -4.17 15.57 -14.58
N PRO A 174 -4.27 15.73 -13.24
CA PRO A 174 -5.30 15.06 -12.42
C PRO A 174 -6.72 15.27 -12.94
N VAL A 175 -7.07 16.47 -13.37
CA VAL A 175 -8.40 16.78 -13.93
C VAL A 175 -8.61 16.08 -15.28
N ALA A 176 -7.63 16.18 -16.19
CA ALA A 176 -7.70 15.52 -17.49
C ALA A 176 -7.83 14.00 -17.36
N LEU A 177 -7.11 13.41 -16.39
CA LEU A 177 -7.19 11.98 -16.08
C LEU A 177 -8.59 11.60 -15.55
N ALA A 178 -9.17 12.39 -14.63
CA ALA A 178 -10.51 12.14 -14.12
C ALA A 178 -11.58 12.21 -15.24
N ILE A 179 -11.44 13.15 -16.18
CA ILE A 179 -12.33 13.29 -17.34
C ILE A 179 -12.17 12.08 -18.28
N ALA A 180 -10.94 11.71 -18.61
CA ALA A 180 -10.65 10.58 -19.52
C ALA A 180 -11.19 9.25 -18.97
N LEU A 181 -11.17 9.06 -17.64
CA LEU A 181 -11.69 7.88 -16.95
C LEU A 181 -13.21 7.96 -16.65
N GLY A 182 -13.85 9.09 -16.93
CA GLY A 182 -15.28 9.28 -16.69
C GLY A 182 -15.68 9.42 -15.21
N TYR A 183 -14.75 9.80 -14.34
CA TYR A 183 -14.98 9.92 -12.90
C TYR A 183 -15.59 11.28 -12.52
N LYS A 184 -16.87 11.49 -12.83
CA LYS A 184 -17.57 12.78 -12.65
C LYS A 184 -17.48 13.38 -11.24
N LYS A 185 -17.55 12.56 -10.19
CA LYS A 185 -17.41 13.03 -8.80
C LYS A 185 -15.98 13.50 -8.53
N MET A 186 -14.99 12.77 -9.03
CA MET A 186 -13.58 13.13 -8.93
C MET A 186 -13.30 14.42 -9.69
N GLN A 187 -13.76 14.52 -10.94
CA GLN A 187 -13.64 15.73 -11.76
C GLN A 187 -14.20 16.94 -11.00
N LYS A 188 -15.43 16.84 -10.51
CA LYS A 188 -16.05 17.95 -9.75
C LYS A 188 -15.24 18.36 -8.52
N LEU A 189 -14.73 17.38 -7.76
CA LEU A 189 -13.91 17.65 -6.57
C LEU A 189 -12.64 18.43 -6.95
N LEU A 190 -11.95 18.03 -8.01
CA LEU A 190 -10.74 18.70 -8.50
C LEU A 190 -11.04 20.10 -9.02
N GLU A 191 -12.11 20.27 -9.80
CA GLU A 191 -12.55 21.57 -10.32
C GLU A 191 -12.94 22.54 -9.17
N ASP A 192 -13.68 22.06 -8.18
CA ASP A 192 -14.07 22.85 -7.00
C ASP A 192 -12.82 23.28 -6.21
N HIS A 193 -11.80 22.44 -6.10
CA HIS A 193 -10.53 22.79 -5.47
C HIS A 193 -9.78 23.89 -6.24
N ILE A 194 -9.70 23.80 -7.58
CA ILE A 194 -9.11 24.85 -8.42
C ILE A 194 -9.83 26.19 -8.22
N LEU A 195 -11.16 26.17 -8.23
CA LEU A 195 -11.95 27.37 -8.00
C LEU A 195 -11.72 27.97 -6.61
N HIS A 196 -11.42 27.15 -5.62
CA HIS A 196 -11.06 27.61 -4.27
C HIS A 196 -9.69 28.29 -4.24
N LEU A 197 -8.70 27.78 -4.99
CA LEU A 197 -7.36 28.37 -5.07
C LEU A 197 -7.34 29.74 -5.80
N LEU A 198 -8.32 30.00 -6.66
CA LEU A 198 -8.41 31.23 -7.45
C LEU A 198 -9.16 32.37 -6.73
N ARG A 199 -9.69 32.13 -5.52
CA ARG A 199 -10.39 33.11 -4.70
C ARG A 199 -9.49 33.76 -3.66
#